data_fd181f7363dbf690574f9c581760c14e
#
_entry.id   fd181f7363dbf690574f9c581760c14e
#
_cell.length_a   1.000
_cell.length_b   1.000
_cell.length_c   1.000
_cell.angle_alpha   90.00
_cell.angle_beta   90.00
_cell.angle_gamma   90.00
#
_symmetry.space_group_name_H-M   'P 1'
#
loop_
_entity.id
_entity.type
_entity.pdbx_description
1 polymer ?
#
loop_
_entity_poly.entity_id
_entity_poly.type
_entity_poly.pdbx_seq_one_letter_code
_entity_poly.pdbx_strand_id
1 'polypeptide(L)'
;QSRGGGYWIWRYHLIQKLLKKMQQNEILIYIDAGCHLNPKGKDRFHQYIEMLKKSEYGMLSFQMHNQIEKTWTVKEIFDYFGIERESEIGNQGQYLGGILFIKKCQHSEKFIDRMLQILEEDRNLFTDFYNSRNQGQYFKDNRHEQSVSSILRKIMGSEVIPKDETWFSSFGNGESLKYPIWAKRDRN
;
A
#
# COMPACT_ATOMS: atom_id res chain seq x y z
N GLN A 1 -6.02 3.66 -21.01
CA GLN A 1 -6.31 2.49 -20.18
C GLN A 1 -7.42 2.84 -19.20
N SER A 2 -8.51 2.05 -19.17
CA SER A 2 -9.71 2.36 -18.41
C SER A 2 -9.56 2.10 -16.90
N ARG A 3 -8.73 1.12 -16.48
CA ARG A 3 -8.59 0.71 -15.08
C ARG A 3 -7.63 1.63 -14.32
N GLY A 4 -8.16 2.38 -13.33
CA GLY A 4 -7.37 3.24 -12.45
C GLY A 4 -6.53 4.31 -13.14
N GLY A 5 -6.89 4.73 -14.36
CA GLY A 5 -6.09 5.68 -15.13
C GLY A 5 -4.68 5.17 -15.48
N GLY A 6 -4.51 3.85 -15.64
CA GLY A 6 -3.21 3.20 -15.83
C GLY A 6 -2.72 2.47 -14.59
N TYR A 7 -3.62 1.70 -13.97
CA TYR A 7 -3.32 0.83 -12.81
C TYR A 7 -2.73 1.57 -11.60
N TRP A 8 -3.13 2.83 -11.39
CA TRP A 8 -2.70 3.69 -10.27
C TRP A 8 -1.19 3.96 -10.18
N ILE A 9 -0.39 3.56 -11.16
CA ILE A 9 1.08 3.72 -11.16
C ILE A 9 1.48 5.21 -11.11
N TRP A 10 0.70 6.07 -11.75
CA TRP A 10 0.93 7.52 -11.81
C TRP A 10 1.14 8.17 -10.44
N ARG A 11 0.58 7.58 -9.36
CA ARG A 11 0.71 8.14 -8.02
C ARG A 11 2.14 8.12 -7.49
N TYR A 12 2.97 7.13 -7.87
CA TYR A 12 4.36 7.07 -7.43
C TYR A 12 5.20 8.17 -8.09
N HIS A 13 4.94 8.52 -9.36
CA HIS A 13 5.53 9.69 -10.00
C HIS A 13 5.11 11.00 -9.32
N LEU A 14 3.83 11.11 -8.93
CA LEU A 14 3.34 12.27 -8.18
C LEU A 14 4.00 12.36 -6.81
N ILE A 15 4.05 11.26 -6.07
CA ILE A 15 4.68 11.21 -4.74
C ILE A 15 6.17 11.59 -4.84
N GLN A 16 6.91 11.02 -5.80
CA GLN A 16 8.32 11.39 -6.02
C GLN A 16 8.49 12.89 -6.27
N LYS A 17 7.66 13.46 -7.14
CA LYS A 17 7.68 14.90 -7.45
C LYS A 17 7.40 15.77 -6.22
N LEU A 18 6.49 15.33 -5.34
CA LEU A 18 6.16 16.03 -4.10
C LEU A 18 7.29 15.89 -3.09
N LEU A 19 7.83 14.68 -2.86
CA LEU A 19 8.95 14.46 -1.96
C LEU A 19 10.17 15.30 -2.33
N LYS A 20 10.48 15.47 -3.63
CA LYS A 20 11.57 16.36 -4.08
C LYS A 20 11.40 17.82 -3.65
N LYS A 21 10.16 18.30 -3.43
CA LYS A 21 9.85 19.66 -3.01
C LYS A 21 9.74 19.85 -1.50
N MET A 22 9.59 18.76 -0.76
CA MET A 22 9.44 18.77 0.70
C MET A 22 10.79 18.89 1.40
N GLN A 23 10.76 19.33 2.65
CA GLN A 23 11.93 19.31 3.55
C GLN A 23 12.05 17.93 4.23
N GLN A 24 13.25 17.60 4.72
CA GLN A 24 13.48 16.37 5.49
C GLN A 24 12.55 16.32 6.72
N ASN A 25 12.01 15.14 7.01
CA ASN A 25 11.05 14.85 8.07
C ASN A 25 9.63 15.41 7.88
N GLU A 26 9.35 16.14 6.81
CA GLU A 26 7.97 16.46 6.46
C GLU A 26 7.19 15.18 6.08
N ILE A 27 5.89 15.20 6.33
CA ILE A 27 5.02 14.04 6.13
C ILE A 27 4.06 14.32 4.98
N LEU A 28 4.08 13.44 3.98
CA LEU A 28 3.11 13.36 2.90
C LEU A 28 2.08 12.27 3.21
N ILE A 29 0.81 12.59 3.04
CA ILE A 29 -0.27 11.61 3.16
C ILE A 29 -0.99 11.54 1.82
N TYR A 30 -0.93 10.38 1.19
CA TYR A 30 -1.74 10.06 0.01
C TYR A 30 -2.98 9.29 0.46
N ILE A 31 -4.14 9.69 -0.06
CA ILE A 31 -5.43 9.05 0.24
C ILE A 31 -6.21 8.93 -1.07
N ASP A 32 -6.70 7.74 -1.39
CA ASP A 32 -7.60 7.53 -2.53
C ASP A 32 -8.86 8.41 -2.40
N ALA A 33 -9.32 8.97 -3.52
CA ALA A 33 -10.48 9.87 -3.57
C ALA A 33 -11.80 9.24 -3.04
N GLY A 34 -11.87 7.91 -3.00
CA GLY A 34 -13.01 7.19 -2.42
C GLY A 34 -12.99 7.05 -0.89
N CYS A 35 -12.00 7.63 -0.21
CA CYS A 35 -11.92 7.61 1.25
C CYS A 35 -12.65 8.80 1.86
N HIS A 36 -13.17 8.61 3.07
CA HIS A 36 -13.76 9.66 3.90
C HIS A 36 -12.85 9.98 5.09
N LEU A 37 -12.76 11.27 5.44
CA LEU A 37 -12.07 11.72 6.65
C LEU A 37 -13.05 11.80 7.81
N ASN A 38 -12.68 11.21 8.95
CA ASN A 38 -13.47 11.23 10.17
C ASN A 38 -12.77 12.09 11.25
N PRO A 39 -13.27 13.30 11.54
CA PRO A 39 -12.66 14.16 12.56
C PRO A 39 -12.66 13.56 13.97
N LYS A 40 -13.58 12.63 14.28
CA LYS A 40 -13.61 11.95 15.59
C LYS A 40 -12.43 11.03 15.82
N GLY A 41 -11.76 10.56 14.74
CA GLY A 41 -10.55 9.75 14.79
C GLY A 41 -9.24 10.56 14.97
N LYS A 42 -9.29 11.84 15.35
CA LYS A 42 -8.14 12.73 15.45
C LYS A 42 -7.03 12.18 16.34
N ASP A 43 -7.36 11.58 17.48
CA ASP A 43 -6.35 11.06 18.40
C ASP A 43 -5.56 9.91 17.77
N ARG A 44 -6.24 9.02 17.04
CA ARG A 44 -5.58 7.93 16.32
C ARG A 44 -4.73 8.46 15.17
N PHE A 45 -5.18 9.51 14.49
CA PHE A 45 -4.37 10.19 13.47
C PHE A 45 -3.07 10.73 14.05
N HIS A 46 -3.10 11.39 15.21
CA HIS A 46 -1.88 11.86 15.87
C HIS A 46 -0.95 10.71 16.24
N GLN A 47 -1.49 9.56 16.67
CA GLN A 47 -0.68 8.36 16.93
C GLN A 47 0.04 7.87 15.65
N TYR A 48 -0.63 7.85 14.49
CA TYR A 48 0.03 7.51 13.21
C TYR A 48 1.19 8.46 12.91
N ILE A 49 0.98 9.75 13.11
CA ILE A 49 2.02 10.76 12.90
C ILE A 49 3.20 10.53 13.84
N GLU A 50 2.95 10.26 15.12
CA GLU A 50 4.03 10.00 16.09
C GLU A 50 4.77 8.68 15.83
N MET A 51 4.08 7.62 15.42
CA MET A 51 4.71 6.37 14.95
C MET A 51 5.64 6.65 13.77
N LEU A 52 5.14 7.38 12.78
CA LEU A 52 5.90 7.70 11.57
C LEU A 52 7.10 8.58 11.85
N LYS A 53 6.98 9.57 12.74
CA LYS A 53 8.12 10.42 13.16
C LYS A 53 9.25 9.61 13.77
N LYS A 54 8.93 8.61 14.60
CA LYS A 54 9.89 7.73 15.28
C LYS A 54 10.45 6.64 14.37
N SER A 55 9.73 6.27 13.33
CA SER A 55 10.13 5.20 12.41
C SER A 55 11.38 5.57 11.61
N GLU A 56 12.32 4.65 11.52
CA GLU A 56 13.47 4.76 10.61
C GLU A 56 13.09 4.54 9.15
N TYR A 57 12.00 3.79 8.90
CA TYR A 57 11.53 3.49 7.56
C TYR A 57 10.82 4.67 6.87
N GLY A 58 10.23 5.58 7.66
CA GLY A 58 9.47 6.69 7.10
C GLY A 58 8.23 6.27 6.29
N MET A 59 7.77 5.04 6.44
CA MET A 59 6.59 4.47 5.78
C MET A 59 5.69 3.82 6.83
N LEU A 60 4.38 4.09 6.80
CA LEU A 60 3.39 3.43 7.64
C LEU A 60 2.50 2.51 6.79
N SER A 61 2.31 1.28 7.22
CA SER A 61 1.56 0.25 6.51
C SER A 61 0.43 -0.32 7.36
N PHE A 62 -0.79 -0.34 6.81
CA PHE A 62 -1.92 -1.07 7.39
C PHE A 62 -1.96 -2.48 6.81
N GLN A 63 -1.92 -3.50 7.65
CA GLN A 63 -1.93 -4.90 7.19
C GLN A 63 -3.37 -5.43 7.12
N MET A 64 -3.76 -5.90 5.95
CA MET A 64 -5.08 -6.47 5.67
C MET A 64 -5.06 -7.98 5.88
N HIS A 65 -5.32 -8.48 7.09
CA HIS A 65 -5.24 -9.91 7.42
C HIS A 65 -6.05 -10.83 6.48
N ASN A 66 -7.19 -10.36 5.98
CA ASN A 66 -8.06 -11.14 5.10
C ASN A 66 -7.68 -11.07 3.62
N GLN A 67 -6.62 -10.34 3.28
CA GLN A 67 -6.12 -10.15 1.92
C GLN A 67 -4.70 -10.72 1.83
N ILE A 68 -4.59 -12.06 1.84
CA ILE A 68 -3.29 -12.76 1.86
C ILE A 68 -2.53 -12.49 0.55
N GLU A 69 -1.20 -12.23 0.64
CA GLU A 69 -0.37 -11.91 -0.54
C GLU A 69 -0.55 -12.91 -1.67
N LYS A 70 -0.37 -14.19 -1.42
CA LYS A 70 -0.47 -15.22 -2.46
C LYS A 70 -1.84 -15.36 -3.12
N THR A 71 -2.87 -14.77 -2.51
CA THR A 71 -4.24 -14.72 -3.06
C THR A 71 -4.42 -13.55 -4.01
N TRP A 72 -3.70 -12.45 -3.78
CA TRP A 72 -3.91 -11.17 -4.45
C TRP A 72 -2.67 -10.63 -5.17
N THR A 73 -1.64 -11.46 -5.31
CA THR A 73 -0.39 -11.13 -6.00
C THR A 73 -0.06 -12.23 -7.00
N VAL A 74 0.21 -11.85 -8.24
CA VAL A 74 0.61 -12.79 -9.30
C VAL A 74 1.97 -13.40 -9.02
N LYS A 75 2.16 -14.63 -9.51
CA LYS A 75 3.42 -15.38 -9.35
C LYS A 75 4.62 -14.59 -9.89
N GLU A 76 4.44 -13.89 -11.00
CA GLU A 76 5.47 -13.10 -11.66
C GLU A 76 6.09 -12.03 -10.73
N ILE A 77 5.30 -11.45 -9.80
CA ILE A 77 5.80 -10.52 -8.79
C ILE A 77 6.67 -11.25 -7.76
N PHE A 78 6.24 -12.43 -7.29
CA PHE A 78 7.06 -13.25 -6.39
C PHE A 78 8.37 -13.66 -7.04
N ASP A 79 8.32 -14.12 -8.30
CA ASP A 79 9.52 -14.50 -9.08
C ASP A 79 10.48 -13.31 -9.26
N TYR A 80 9.94 -12.13 -9.56
CA TYR A 80 10.75 -10.91 -9.71
C TYR A 80 11.55 -10.56 -8.44
N PHE A 81 10.95 -10.76 -7.27
CA PHE A 81 11.63 -10.52 -6.00
C PHE A 81 12.43 -11.72 -5.49
N GLY A 82 12.44 -12.86 -6.19
CA GLY A 82 13.10 -14.09 -5.74
C GLY A 82 12.50 -14.67 -4.46
N ILE A 83 11.19 -14.52 -4.25
CA ILE A 83 10.46 -14.96 -3.05
C ILE A 83 9.57 -16.14 -3.40
N GLU A 84 9.69 -17.20 -2.59
CA GLU A 84 8.76 -18.31 -2.70
C GLU A 84 7.35 -17.87 -2.31
N ARG A 85 6.37 -18.22 -3.12
CA ARG A 85 4.97 -17.85 -2.93
C ARG A 85 4.39 -18.39 -1.61
N GLU A 86 4.84 -19.55 -1.18
CA GLU A 86 4.43 -20.19 0.08
C GLU A 86 5.31 -19.76 1.27
N SER A 87 6.20 -18.77 1.09
CA SER A 87 7.02 -18.18 2.15
C SER A 87 6.19 -17.47 3.22
N GLU A 88 6.84 -17.01 4.26
CA GLU A 88 6.22 -16.18 5.29
C GLU A 88 5.57 -14.93 4.66
N ILE A 89 6.25 -14.24 3.74
CA ILE A 89 5.70 -13.07 3.04
C ILE A 89 4.43 -13.43 2.27
N GLY A 90 4.45 -14.53 1.52
CA GLY A 90 3.31 -14.98 0.74
C GLY A 90 2.08 -15.35 1.57
N ASN A 91 2.27 -15.77 2.81
CA ASN A 91 1.21 -16.13 3.75
C ASN A 91 0.74 -14.97 4.65
N GLN A 92 1.38 -13.81 4.59
CA GLN A 92 0.95 -12.61 5.32
C GLN A 92 -0.15 -11.85 4.56
N GLY A 93 -0.91 -11.03 5.29
CA GLY A 93 -1.84 -10.08 4.71
C GLY A 93 -1.13 -8.98 3.91
N GLN A 94 -1.71 -8.56 2.78
CA GLN A 94 -1.19 -7.43 2.00
C GLN A 94 -1.18 -6.14 2.83
N TYR A 95 -0.25 -5.25 2.51
CA TYR A 95 -0.29 -3.86 2.97
C TYR A 95 -1.18 -3.02 2.07
N LEU A 96 -2.08 -2.27 2.68
CA LEU A 96 -3.02 -1.39 1.98
C LEU A 96 -2.27 -0.43 1.04
N GLY A 97 -2.78 -0.28 -0.19
CA GLY A 97 -2.20 0.61 -1.20
C GLY A 97 -2.92 1.96 -1.31
N GLY A 98 -4.20 2.04 -0.99
CA GLY A 98 -5.02 3.24 -1.18
C GLY A 98 -4.79 4.37 -0.17
N ILE A 99 -4.00 4.14 0.88
CA ILE A 99 -3.63 5.12 1.90
C ILE A 99 -2.16 4.93 2.21
N LEU A 100 -1.35 5.97 2.01
CA LEU A 100 0.09 5.96 2.25
C LEU A 100 0.47 7.14 3.13
N PHE A 101 1.10 6.87 4.26
CA PHE A 101 1.74 7.87 5.10
C PHE A 101 3.25 7.78 4.89
N ILE A 102 3.87 8.86 4.47
CA ILE A 102 5.27 8.90 4.06
C ILE A 102 5.97 10.08 4.71
N LYS A 103 6.92 9.82 5.60
CA LYS A 103 7.86 10.82 6.09
C LYS A 103 9.01 10.92 5.09
N LYS A 104 9.35 12.12 4.63
CA LYS A 104 10.52 12.30 3.79
C LYS A 104 11.79 11.95 4.55
N CYS A 105 12.43 10.85 4.16
CA CYS A 105 13.72 10.39 4.66
C CYS A 105 14.39 9.53 3.58
N GLN A 106 15.68 9.22 3.76
CA GLN A 106 16.43 8.44 2.78
C GLN A 106 15.76 7.10 2.45
N HIS A 107 15.16 6.42 3.43
CA HIS A 107 14.50 5.14 3.23
C HIS A 107 13.25 5.27 2.35
N SER A 108 12.36 6.20 2.67
CA SER A 108 11.12 6.40 1.90
C SER A 108 11.40 6.91 0.48
N GLU A 109 12.43 7.74 0.29
CA GLU A 109 12.86 8.17 -1.05
C GLU A 109 13.38 6.98 -1.86
N LYS A 110 14.24 6.12 -1.27
CA LYS A 110 14.70 4.87 -1.91
C LYS A 110 13.55 3.92 -2.27
N PHE A 111 12.53 3.81 -1.40
CA PHE A 111 11.36 3.00 -1.68
C PHE A 111 10.61 3.51 -2.91
N ILE A 112 10.35 4.82 -2.99
CA ILE A 112 9.65 5.41 -4.15
C ILE A 112 10.47 5.25 -5.43
N ASP A 113 11.77 5.50 -5.37
CA ASP A 113 12.66 5.32 -6.53
C ASP A 113 12.67 3.84 -6.98
N ARG A 114 12.70 2.88 -6.05
CA ARG A 114 12.64 1.45 -6.39
C ARG A 114 11.31 1.05 -7.02
N MET A 115 10.17 1.59 -6.56
CA MET A 115 8.87 1.37 -7.19
C MET A 115 8.87 1.82 -8.66
N LEU A 116 9.46 2.98 -8.95
CA LEU A 116 9.55 3.51 -10.31
C LEU A 116 10.54 2.72 -11.16
N GLN A 117 11.66 2.29 -10.59
CA GLN A 117 12.63 1.43 -11.26
C GLN A 117 12.01 0.07 -11.65
N ILE A 118 11.25 -0.57 -10.76
CA ILE A 118 10.53 -1.82 -11.05
C ILE A 118 9.56 -1.62 -12.24
N LEU A 119 8.88 -0.47 -12.30
CA LEU A 119 7.99 -0.14 -13.41
C LEU A 119 8.74 -0.02 -14.75
N GLU A 120 9.96 0.50 -14.73
CA GLU A 120 10.82 0.60 -15.92
C GLU A 120 11.37 -0.78 -16.34
N GLU A 121 11.74 -1.61 -15.37
CA GLU A 121 12.28 -2.95 -15.59
C GLU A 121 11.22 -3.92 -16.12
N ASP A 122 10.02 -3.97 -15.50
CA ASP A 122 8.89 -4.79 -15.95
C ASP A 122 7.53 -4.16 -15.60
N ARG A 123 6.96 -3.42 -16.55
CA ARG A 123 5.64 -2.80 -16.41
C ARG A 123 4.49 -3.79 -16.29
N ASN A 124 4.67 -5.04 -16.73
CA ASN A 124 3.60 -6.05 -16.71
C ASN A 124 3.23 -6.45 -15.28
N LEU A 125 4.17 -6.38 -14.34
CA LEU A 125 3.94 -6.64 -12.91
C LEU A 125 2.80 -5.78 -12.32
N PHE A 126 2.56 -4.62 -12.93
CA PHE A 126 1.55 -3.65 -12.49
C PHE A 126 0.21 -3.76 -13.23
N THR A 127 0.03 -4.76 -14.09
CA THR A 127 -1.12 -4.86 -15.01
C THR A 127 -1.87 -6.17 -14.84
N ASP A 128 -2.88 -6.36 -15.68
CA ASP A 128 -3.60 -7.65 -15.81
C ASP A 128 -2.90 -8.61 -16.82
N PHE A 129 -1.72 -8.25 -17.29
CA PHE A 129 -0.94 -9.09 -18.21
C PHE A 129 -0.08 -10.07 -17.43
N TYR A 130 -0.60 -11.26 -17.19
CA TYR A 130 0.08 -12.37 -16.51
C TYR A 130 -0.40 -13.73 -17.04
N ASN A 131 0.39 -14.77 -16.80
CA ASN A 131 0.01 -16.12 -17.20
C ASN A 131 -0.96 -16.75 -16.20
N SER A 132 -2.25 -16.73 -16.53
CA SER A 132 -3.31 -17.26 -15.65
C SER A 132 -3.17 -18.75 -15.30
N ARG A 133 -2.44 -19.54 -16.13
CA ARG A 133 -2.21 -20.99 -15.91
C ARG A 133 -1.13 -21.27 -14.87
N ASN A 134 -0.25 -20.30 -14.59
CA ASN A 134 0.86 -20.45 -13.64
C ASN A 134 0.52 -19.93 -12.24
N GLN A 135 -0.67 -19.40 -12.04
CA GLN A 135 -1.11 -18.94 -10.74
C GLN A 135 -1.51 -20.16 -9.87
N GLY A 136 -1.19 -20.14 -8.57
CA GLY A 136 -1.55 -21.26 -7.68
C GLY A 136 -3.06 -21.30 -7.39
N GLN A 137 -3.50 -22.40 -6.82
CA GLN A 137 -4.93 -22.67 -6.56
C GLN A 137 -5.64 -21.61 -5.70
N TYR A 138 -4.91 -20.86 -4.88
CA TYR A 138 -5.46 -19.79 -3.99
C TYR A 138 -5.50 -18.42 -4.64
N PHE A 139 -4.91 -18.27 -5.83
CA PHE A 139 -4.88 -16.98 -6.52
C PHE A 139 -6.28 -16.57 -6.99
N LYS A 140 -6.64 -15.32 -6.75
CA LYS A 140 -7.94 -14.75 -7.17
C LYS A 140 -7.77 -13.63 -8.20
N ASP A 141 -6.88 -12.68 -7.93
CA ASP A 141 -6.66 -11.53 -8.81
C ASP A 141 -5.35 -10.81 -8.44
N ASN A 142 -4.80 -10.03 -9.37
CA ASN A 142 -3.68 -9.14 -9.09
C ASN A 142 -4.18 -7.79 -8.58
N ARG A 143 -3.58 -7.29 -7.52
CA ARG A 143 -3.86 -5.95 -7.00
C ARG A 143 -2.90 -4.89 -7.55
N HIS A 144 -2.25 -5.21 -8.68
CA HIS A 144 -1.43 -4.30 -9.47
C HIS A 144 -0.31 -3.66 -8.63
N GLU A 145 -0.26 -2.32 -8.61
CA GLU A 145 0.75 -1.58 -7.86
C GLU A 145 0.70 -1.84 -6.34
N GLN A 146 -0.48 -2.16 -5.77
CA GLN A 146 -0.56 -2.54 -4.36
C GLN A 146 0.19 -3.84 -4.08
N SER A 147 0.12 -4.84 -4.96
CA SER A 147 0.84 -6.11 -4.83
C SER A 147 2.36 -5.89 -4.83
N VAL A 148 2.87 -5.13 -5.81
CA VAL A 148 4.29 -4.78 -5.88
C VAL A 148 4.72 -3.99 -4.65
N SER A 149 3.97 -2.94 -4.29
CA SER A 149 4.24 -2.08 -3.15
C SER A 149 4.20 -2.84 -1.82
N SER A 150 3.26 -3.77 -1.66
CA SER A 150 3.12 -4.54 -0.43
C SER A 150 4.34 -5.44 -0.20
N ILE A 151 4.75 -6.21 -1.20
CA ILE A 151 5.95 -7.05 -1.11
C ILE A 151 7.19 -6.20 -0.90
N LEU A 152 7.36 -5.12 -1.66
CA LEU A 152 8.52 -4.26 -1.54
C LEU A 152 8.64 -3.64 -0.13
N ARG A 153 7.53 -3.19 0.49
CA ARG A 153 7.52 -2.69 1.86
C ARG A 153 7.87 -3.76 2.90
N LYS A 154 7.53 -5.03 2.65
CA LYS A 154 7.92 -6.15 3.52
C LYS A 154 9.42 -6.45 3.42
N ILE A 155 10.00 -6.33 2.23
CA ILE A 155 11.44 -6.55 1.99
C ILE A 155 12.27 -5.40 2.55
N MET A 156 11.89 -4.17 2.26
CA MET A 156 12.65 -2.99 2.64
C MET A 156 12.42 -2.57 4.10
N GLY A 157 11.28 -2.92 4.67
CA GLY A 157 10.82 -2.49 5.98
C GLY A 157 9.79 -1.36 5.91
N SER A 158 8.91 -1.35 6.88
CA SER A 158 7.85 -0.36 7.09
C SER A 158 7.42 -0.39 8.55
N GLU A 159 6.92 0.73 9.06
CA GLU A 159 6.19 0.73 10.34
C GLU A 159 4.83 0.08 10.11
N VAL A 160 4.54 -1.03 10.79
CA VAL A 160 3.35 -1.85 10.51
C VAL A 160 2.31 -1.69 11.60
N ILE A 161 1.10 -1.32 11.21
CA ILE A 161 -0.10 -1.49 12.02
C ILE A 161 -0.68 -2.85 11.64
N PRO A 162 -0.68 -3.84 12.54
CA PRO A 162 -1.08 -5.22 12.24
C PRO A 162 -2.60 -5.38 12.14
N LYS A 163 -3.27 -4.39 11.53
CA LYS A 163 -4.71 -4.36 11.30
C LYS A 163 -5.02 -3.36 10.19
N ASP A 164 -6.05 -3.63 9.39
CA ASP A 164 -6.67 -2.62 8.54
C ASP A 164 -7.59 -1.73 9.38
N GLU A 165 -7.09 -0.56 9.77
CA GLU A 165 -7.84 0.44 10.54
C GLU A 165 -8.63 1.40 9.63
N THR A 166 -8.84 1.05 8.37
CA THR A 166 -9.48 1.91 7.38
C THR A 166 -10.78 1.33 6.81
N TRP A 167 -10.99 0.02 6.96
CA TRP A 167 -12.19 -0.66 6.48
C TRP A 167 -12.98 -1.29 7.62
N PHE A 168 -14.29 -1.11 7.58
CA PHE A 168 -15.24 -1.59 8.60
C PHE A 168 -16.50 -2.14 7.94
N SER A 169 -17.17 -3.09 8.58
CA SER A 169 -18.48 -3.60 8.14
C SER A 169 -19.57 -2.52 8.20
N SER A 170 -19.37 -1.50 9.05
CA SER A 170 -20.24 -0.33 9.17
C SER A 170 -19.42 0.92 9.45
N PHE A 171 -19.77 2.02 8.80
CA PHE A 171 -19.08 3.30 8.92
C PHE A 171 -19.95 4.33 9.63
N GLY A 172 -19.30 5.23 10.38
CA GLY A 172 -19.97 6.33 11.09
C GLY A 172 -20.59 5.93 12.42
N ASN A 173 -20.35 4.71 12.90
CA ASN A 173 -20.79 4.21 14.19
C ASN A 173 -19.77 3.26 14.83
N GLY A 174 -19.97 2.93 16.10
CA GLY A 174 -19.18 1.93 16.82
C GLY A 174 -17.67 2.15 16.72
N GLU A 175 -16.96 1.07 16.38
CA GLU A 175 -15.49 1.07 16.30
C GLU A 175 -14.94 2.03 15.25
N SER A 176 -15.62 2.19 14.11
CA SER A 176 -15.14 3.03 13.01
C SER A 176 -14.92 4.49 13.42
N LEU A 177 -15.65 4.98 14.41
CA LEU A 177 -15.52 6.36 14.91
C LEU A 177 -14.15 6.67 15.53
N LYS A 178 -13.40 5.64 15.96
CA LYS A 178 -12.07 5.80 16.55
C LYS A 178 -10.98 6.08 15.51
N TYR A 179 -11.23 5.83 14.22
CA TYR A 179 -10.23 5.88 13.16
C TYR A 179 -10.46 7.04 12.21
N PRO A 180 -9.37 7.72 11.77
CA PRO A 180 -9.47 9.00 11.08
C PRO A 180 -9.83 8.89 9.60
N ILE A 181 -9.61 7.74 8.96
CA ILE A 181 -9.76 7.56 7.52
C ILE A 181 -10.57 6.29 7.26
N TRP A 182 -11.62 6.43 6.45
CA TRP A 182 -12.48 5.32 6.06
C TRP A 182 -12.39 5.04 4.57
N ALA A 183 -11.94 3.85 4.19
CA ALA A 183 -11.92 3.38 2.81
C ALA A 183 -13.32 2.95 2.35
N LYS A 184 -14.32 3.81 2.53
CA LYS A 184 -15.75 3.50 2.39
C LYS A 184 -16.16 3.22 0.94
N ARG A 185 -15.55 3.94 -0.03
CA ARG A 185 -15.82 3.80 -1.46
C ARG A 185 -17.30 3.86 -1.80
N ASP A 186 -17.99 4.95 -1.42
CA ASP A 186 -19.36 5.17 -1.85
C ASP A 186 -19.41 5.18 -3.38
N ARG A 187 -20.11 4.20 -3.94
CA ARG A 187 -20.46 4.15 -5.35
C ARG A 187 -21.90 4.65 -5.44
N ASN A 188 -22.07 5.88 -5.95
CA ASN A 188 -23.37 6.35 -6.39
C ASN A 188 -23.79 5.61 -7.65
#